data_3531b92e2b5f7f0a22cc1fe3a261ca79
#
_entry.id   3531b92e2b5f7f0a22cc1fe3a261ca79
#
_cell.length_a   1.000
_cell.length_b   1.000
_cell.length_c   1.000
_cell.angle_alpha   90.00
_cell.angle_beta   90.00
_cell.angle_gamma   90.00
#
_symmetry.space_group_name_H-M   'P 1'
#
loop_
_entity.id
_entity.type
_entity.pdbx_description
1 polymer ?
#
loop_
_entity_poly.entity_id
_entity_poly.type
_entity_poly.pdbx_seq_one_letter_code
_entity_poly.pdbx_strand_id
1 'polypeptide(L)'
;ELTYIVDSTAAPVCVLIPISTWAVFASRLLVTNGVTTEGESLKYFIKTIPYNFYAWAALIIVLLLILRVIPPLGRMKVATERVENGGPLAPAGSEKIDIRGNSKNAEPQTHGKMIDFALPIACLILSTILCDVDMQKGVIITLGFMFVLYVSRGLISASDFADCCVEGIKNMLLPLIMMVLAFLFSYASNRIQFTKTIIDTVFPFMQNIPQLMPLFIFIILGITEFITGTNWGLYIIALPIVIPLSAAIGANTLLCISAVLSAGVFGSHICFYSDATIISSSACGCDNFEHGLSQMPYGF
;
A
#
# COMPACT_ATOMS: atom_id res chain seq x y z
N GLU A 1 5.93 12.48 -9.51
CA GLU A 1 4.74 11.92 -10.14
C GLU A 1 4.76 10.40 -10.17
N LEU A 2 5.82 9.75 -10.70
CA LEU A 2 5.90 8.29 -10.79
C LEU A 2 5.65 7.60 -9.45
N THR A 3 6.31 8.05 -8.39
CA THR A 3 6.15 7.50 -7.05
C THR A 3 4.71 7.60 -6.54
N TYR A 4 4.04 8.73 -6.79
CA TYR A 4 2.65 8.94 -6.46
C TYR A 4 1.72 7.98 -7.23
N ILE A 5 1.99 7.77 -8.53
CA ILE A 5 1.22 6.82 -9.35
C ILE A 5 1.38 5.40 -8.81
N VAL A 6 2.61 5.00 -8.48
CA VAL A 6 2.91 3.67 -7.93
C VAL A 6 2.21 3.46 -6.58
N ASP A 7 2.31 4.40 -5.66
CA ASP A 7 1.70 4.32 -4.34
C ASP A 7 0.16 4.29 -4.43
N SER A 8 -0.42 5.24 -5.19
CA SER A 8 -1.87 5.34 -5.34
C SER A 8 -2.50 4.17 -6.12
N THR A 9 -1.71 3.41 -6.88
CA THR A 9 -2.14 2.18 -7.55
C THR A 9 -1.77 0.91 -6.78
N ALA A 10 -1.08 1.02 -5.65
CA ALA A 10 -0.76 -0.09 -4.76
C ALA A 10 -1.83 -0.27 -3.67
N ALA A 11 -1.77 0.50 -2.58
CA ALA A 11 -2.66 0.34 -1.45
C ALA A 11 -4.16 0.51 -1.79
N PRO A 12 -4.60 1.54 -2.55
CA PRO A 12 -5.99 1.67 -2.95
C PRO A 12 -6.50 0.50 -3.82
N VAL A 13 -5.66 -0.03 -4.72
CA VAL A 13 -6.05 -1.16 -5.56
C VAL A 13 -6.17 -2.45 -4.74
N CYS A 14 -5.30 -2.66 -3.76
CA CYS A 14 -5.34 -3.88 -2.93
C CYS A 14 -6.68 -4.08 -2.22
N VAL A 15 -7.34 -3.02 -1.78
CA VAL A 15 -8.64 -3.11 -1.10
C VAL A 15 -9.81 -3.23 -2.06
N LEU A 16 -9.62 -2.98 -3.34
CA LEU A 16 -10.63 -3.14 -4.40
C LEU A 16 -10.55 -4.50 -5.11
N ILE A 17 -9.41 -5.19 -5.00
CA ILE A 17 -9.21 -6.50 -5.65
C ILE A 17 -9.54 -7.62 -4.67
N PRO A 18 -10.55 -8.46 -4.94
CA PRO A 18 -11.01 -9.49 -4.01
C PRO A 18 -10.03 -10.67 -3.81
N ILE A 19 -8.99 -10.76 -4.63
CA ILE A 19 -7.94 -11.80 -4.54
C ILE A 19 -6.65 -11.29 -3.89
N SER A 20 -6.68 -10.08 -3.32
CA SER A 20 -5.52 -9.51 -2.63
C SER A 20 -5.33 -10.11 -1.24
N THR A 21 -4.12 -9.99 -0.69
CA THR A 21 -3.85 -10.35 0.72
C THR A 21 -4.71 -9.54 1.69
N TRP A 22 -5.05 -8.30 1.34
CA TRP A 22 -5.93 -7.45 2.13
C TRP A 22 -7.36 -7.95 2.16
N ALA A 23 -7.88 -8.43 1.02
CA ALA A 23 -9.20 -9.03 0.93
C ALA A 23 -9.30 -10.30 1.78
N VAL A 24 -8.28 -11.17 1.72
CA VAL A 24 -8.21 -12.39 2.55
C VAL A 24 -8.17 -12.05 4.03
N PHE A 25 -7.33 -11.09 4.42
CA PHE A 25 -7.21 -10.66 5.81
C PHE A 25 -8.52 -10.03 6.35
N ALA A 26 -9.08 -9.07 5.62
CA ALA A 26 -10.36 -8.45 5.98
C ALA A 26 -11.48 -9.48 6.08
N SER A 27 -11.56 -10.41 5.12
CA SER A 27 -12.55 -11.50 5.14
C SER A 27 -12.43 -12.36 6.40
N ARG A 28 -11.21 -12.71 6.82
CA ARG A 28 -10.98 -13.46 8.07
C ARG A 28 -11.44 -12.66 9.29
N LEU A 29 -11.16 -11.36 9.34
CA LEU A 29 -11.64 -10.51 10.43
C LEU A 29 -13.17 -10.43 10.48
N LEU A 30 -13.85 -10.40 9.33
CA LEU A 30 -15.32 -10.42 9.27
C LEU A 30 -15.90 -11.74 9.83
N VAL A 31 -15.27 -12.88 9.54
CA VAL A 31 -15.64 -14.18 10.12
C VAL A 31 -15.41 -14.20 11.62
N THR A 32 -14.24 -13.79 12.07
CA THR A 32 -13.87 -13.76 13.51
C THR A 32 -14.81 -12.87 14.32
N ASN A 33 -15.33 -11.80 13.72
CA ASN A 33 -16.28 -10.89 14.37
C ASN A 33 -17.76 -11.26 14.13
N GLY A 34 -18.04 -12.44 13.60
CA GLY A 34 -19.39 -12.98 13.47
C GLY A 34 -20.29 -12.31 12.43
N VAL A 35 -19.70 -11.55 11.49
CA VAL A 35 -20.47 -10.88 10.41
C VAL A 35 -20.91 -11.88 9.34
N THR A 36 -20.07 -12.89 9.09
CA THR A 36 -20.28 -13.87 8.01
C THR A 36 -19.60 -15.19 8.33
N THR A 37 -19.85 -16.21 7.53
CA THR A 37 -19.19 -17.52 7.62
C THR A 37 -17.99 -17.59 6.69
N GLU A 38 -17.07 -18.56 6.90
CA GLU A 38 -15.88 -18.73 6.05
C GLU A 38 -16.21 -18.85 4.56
N GLY A 39 -17.24 -19.62 4.21
CA GLY A 39 -17.66 -19.82 2.82
C GLY A 39 -18.25 -18.59 2.14
N GLU A 40 -18.68 -17.59 2.88
CA GLU A 40 -19.30 -16.36 2.35
C GLU A 40 -18.47 -15.09 2.63
N SER A 41 -17.35 -15.22 3.32
CA SER A 41 -16.55 -14.08 3.76
C SER A 41 -16.05 -13.21 2.61
N LEU A 42 -15.57 -13.83 1.54
CA LEU A 42 -15.13 -13.13 0.34
C LEU A 42 -16.29 -12.42 -0.36
N LYS A 43 -17.47 -13.05 -0.43
CA LYS A 43 -18.67 -12.41 -1.01
C LYS A 43 -19.08 -11.19 -0.19
N TYR A 44 -18.95 -11.26 1.13
CA TYR A 44 -19.24 -10.11 1.99
C TYR A 44 -18.22 -8.99 1.78
N PHE A 45 -16.94 -9.33 1.69
CA PHE A 45 -15.90 -8.36 1.37
C PHE A 45 -16.18 -7.67 0.03
N ILE A 46 -16.55 -8.42 -1.02
CA ILE A 46 -16.90 -7.86 -2.33
C ILE A 46 -18.03 -6.83 -2.22
N LYS A 47 -19.00 -7.03 -1.33
CA LYS A 47 -20.06 -6.04 -1.09
C LYS A 47 -19.55 -4.74 -0.47
N THR A 48 -18.40 -4.72 0.20
CA THR A 48 -17.79 -3.50 0.74
C THR A 48 -17.07 -2.67 -0.33
N ILE A 49 -16.63 -3.30 -1.43
CA ILE A 49 -15.82 -2.66 -2.48
C ILE A 49 -16.49 -1.40 -3.07
N PRO A 50 -17.77 -1.40 -3.46
CA PRO A 50 -18.43 -0.20 -4.01
C PRO A 50 -18.47 0.97 -3.02
N TYR A 51 -18.42 0.70 -1.73
CA TYR A 51 -18.47 1.70 -0.65
C TYR A 51 -17.10 2.11 -0.13
N ASN A 52 -16.03 1.62 -0.74
CA ASN A 52 -14.67 2.03 -0.42
C ASN A 52 -14.31 3.31 -1.18
N PHE A 53 -15.00 4.40 -0.82
CA PHE A 53 -14.98 5.65 -1.58
C PHE A 53 -13.59 6.25 -1.74
N TYR A 54 -12.75 6.16 -0.72
CA TYR A 54 -11.40 6.71 -0.80
C TYR A 54 -10.56 6.02 -1.88
N ALA A 55 -10.60 4.70 -1.93
CA ALA A 55 -9.84 3.94 -2.92
C ALA A 55 -10.27 4.30 -4.36
N TRP A 56 -11.57 4.43 -4.60
CA TRP A 56 -12.08 4.87 -5.89
C TRP A 56 -11.68 6.32 -6.22
N ALA A 57 -11.80 7.24 -5.24
CA ALA A 57 -11.38 8.63 -5.41
C ALA A 57 -9.89 8.73 -5.74
N ALA A 58 -9.03 8.02 -5.02
CA ALA A 58 -7.58 8.00 -5.25
C ALA A 58 -7.25 7.54 -6.68
N LEU A 59 -7.87 6.46 -7.17
CA LEU A 59 -7.66 5.98 -8.54
C LEU A 59 -8.15 6.98 -9.60
N ILE A 60 -9.29 7.63 -9.37
CA ILE A 60 -9.82 8.65 -10.28
C ILE A 60 -8.84 9.84 -10.32
N ILE A 61 -8.37 10.31 -9.17
CA ILE A 61 -7.43 11.44 -9.08
C ILE A 61 -6.12 11.12 -9.80
N VAL A 62 -5.56 9.92 -9.60
CA VAL A 62 -4.36 9.46 -10.32
C VAL A 62 -4.58 9.48 -11.82
N LEU A 63 -5.71 8.93 -12.29
CA LEU A 63 -6.03 8.92 -13.71
C LEU A 63 -6.15 10.35 -14.27
N LEU A 64 -6.81 11.25 -13.56
CA LEU A 64 -6.95 12.65 -13.97
C LEU A 64 -5.61 13.38 -13.98
N LEU A 65 -4.69 13.05 -13.05
CA LEU A 65 -3.34 13.60 -13.05
C LEU A 65 -2.52 13.08 -14.24
N ILE A 66 -2.58 11.77 -14.53
CA ILE A 66 -1.90 11.17 -15.68
C ILE A 66 -2.39 11.78 -17.00
N LEU A 67 -3.70 11.98 -17.12
CA LEU A 67 -4.33 12.61 -18.28
C LEU A 67 -4.13 14.13 -18.34
N ARG A 68 -3.42 14.72 -17.37
CA ARG A 68 -3.18 16.17 -17.27
C ARG A 68 -4.46 17.01 -17.18
N VAL A 69 -5.56 16.41 -16.72
CA VAL A 69 -6.84 17.13 -16.45
C VAL A 69 -6.70 17.96 -15.17
N ILE A 70 -6.05 17.39 -14.15
CA ILE A 70 -5.68 18.09 -12.92
C ILE A 70 -4.23 18.51 -13.01
N PRO A 71 -3.88 19.79 -12.77
CA PRO A 71 -2.50 20.23 -12.73
C PRO A 71 -1.79 19.68 -11.49
N PRO A 72 -0.45 19.54 -11.52
CA PRO A 72 0.31 19.23 -10.33
C PRO A 72 0.09 20.28 -9.23
N LEU A 73 -0.15 19.82 -7.99
CA LEU A 73 -0.45 20.66 -6.83
C LEU A 73 0.70 20.64 -5.82
N GLY A 74 0.81 21.69 -5.02
CA GLY A 74 1.74 21.76 -3.90
C GLY A 74 3.19 21.41 -4.25
N ARG A 75 3.81 20.52 -3.50
CA ARG A 75 5.19 20.03 -3.73
C ARG A 75 5.36 19.27 -5.04
N MET A 76 4.31 18.61 -5.54
CA MET A 76 4.34 17.96 -6.83
C MET A 76 4.56 18.98 -7.96
N LYS A 77 3.91 20.14 -7.90
CA LYS A 77 4.10 21.23 -8.86
C LYS A 77 5.55 21.71 -8.87
N VAL A 78 6.13 21.95 -7.68
CA VAL A 78 7.53 22.36 -7.53
C VAL A 78 8.49 21.31 -8.13
N ALA A 79 8.18 20.02 -7.91
CA ALA A 79 8.99 18.94 -8.48
C ALA A 79 8.87 18.86 -10.01
N THR A 80 7.69 19.10 -10.57
CA THR A 80 7.48 19.15 -12.02
C THR A 80 8.22 20.32 -12.65
N GLU A 81 8.04 21.53 -12.10
CA GLU A 81 8.73 22.73 -12.57
C GLU A 81 10.28 22.59 -12.49
N ARG A 82 10.81 21.93 -11.44
CA ARG A 82 12.24 21.62 -11.34
C ARG A 82 12.73 20.80 -12.52
N VAL A 83 12.00 19.75 -12.89
CA VAL A 83 12.38 18.87 -14.01
C VAL A 83 12.21 19.56 -15.35
N GLU A 84 11.14 20.32 -15.56
CA GLU A 84 10.90 21.10 -16.79
C GLU A 84 12.00 22.14 -17.02
N ASN A 85 12.55 22.71 -15.94
CA ASN A 85 13.67 23.65 -15.98
C ASN A 85 15.06 22.97 -16.10
N GLY A 86 15.09 21.65 -16.40
CA GLY A 86 16.34 20.89 -16.59
C GLY A 86 17.05 20.48 -15.30
N GLY A 87 16.38 20.59 -14.16
CA GLY A 87 16.87 20.12 -12.87
C GLY A 87 16.83 18.59 -12.71
N PRO A 88 17.39 18.04 -11.61
CA PRO A 88 17.43 16.61 -11.38
C PRO A 88 16.02 16.00 -11.23
N LEU A 89 15.85 14.77 -11.72
CA LEU A 89 14.58 14.02 -11.62
C LEU A 89 14.19 13.73 -10.16
N ALA A 90 15.17 13.28 -9.37
CA ALA A 90 14.96 12.98 -7.97
C ALA A 90 15.11 14.24 -7.10
N PRO A 91 14.34 14.37 -5.99
CA PRO A 91 14.52 15.45 -5.02
C PRO A 91 15.86 15.31 -4.27
N ALA A 92 16.31 16.39 -3.64
CA ALA A 92 17.46 16.36 -2.74
C ALA A 92 17.20 15.36 -1.59
N GLY A 93 18.21 14.58 -1.20
CA GLY A 93 18.07 13.49 -0.21
C GLY A 93 17.85 12.12 -0.82
N SER A 94 17.41 12.03 -2.07
CA SER A 94 17.23 10.75 -2.79
C SER A 94 18.55 10.04 -3.09
N GLU A 95 19.68 10.73 -3.01
CA GLU A 95 21.02 10.15 -3.20
C GLU A 95 21.34 9.03 -2.19
N LYS A 96 20.69 9.08 -1.02
CA LYS A 96 20.83 8.05 0.04
C LYS A 96 20.03 6.80 -0.25
N ILE A 97 19.09 6.86 -1.20
CA ILE A 97 18.16 5.80 -1.58
C ILE A 97 18.48 5.35 -3.03
N ASP A 98 19.72 5.50 -3.46
CA ASP A 98 20.11 5.11 -4.83
C ASP A 98 20.00 3.60 -4.99
N ILE A 99 18.83 3.17 -5.46
CA ILE A 99 18.53 1.78 -5.83
C ILE A 99 19.36 1.34 -7.04
N ARG A 100 19.89 2.31 -7.80
CA ARG A 100 20.75 2.00 -8.94
C ARG A 100 22.11 1.47 -8.51
N GLY A 101 22.37 1.49 -7.17
CA GLY A 101 23.52 0.87 -6.56
C GLY A 101 24.81 1.04 -7.39
N ASN A 102 25.94 0.75 -6.85
CA ASN A 102 27.19 0.67 -7.61
C ASN A 102 27.23 -0.52 -8.62
N SER A 103 26.10 -0.84 -9.26
CA SER A 103 26.09 -1.80 -10.38
C SER A 103 26.77 -1.24 -11.63
N LYS A 104 27.91 -0.55 -11.41
CA LYS A 104 28.85 -0.16 -12.45
C LYS A 104 29.44 -1.36 -13.19
N ASN A 105 29.17 -2.59 -12.71
CA ASN A 105 29.80 -3.81 -13.23
C ASN A 105 28.85 -4.75 -14.00
N ALA A 106 27.55 -4.50 -14.01
CA ALA A 106 26.62 -5.30 -14.80
C ALA A 106 26.25 -4.55 -16.10
N GLU A 107 27.21 -4.35 -16.99
CA GLU A 107 26.84 -4.04 -18.37
C GLU A 107 26.09 -5.24 -18.94
N PRO A 108 24.86 -5.07 -19.46
CA PRO A 108 24.11 -6.17 -20.04
C PRO A 108 24.91 -6.73 -21.21
N GLN A 109 25.25 -8.01 -21.15
CA GLN A 109 26.00 -8.70 -22.22
C GLN A 109 25.25 -8.70 -23.57
N THR A 110 23.93 -8.48 -23.50
CA THR A 110 23.05 -8.39 -24.69
C THR A 110 21.89 -7.42 -24.40
N HIS A 111 21.32 -6.83 -25.47
CA HIS A 111 20.13 -6.00 -25.33
C HIS A 111 18.93 -6.85 -24.90
N GLY A 112 18.39 -6.57 -23.74
CA GLY A 112 17.14 -7.18 -23.24
C GLY A 112 15.95 -6.83 -24.14
N LYS A 113 15.05 -7.79 -24.32
CA LYS A 113 13.79 -7.59 -25.03
C LYS A 113 12.65 -7.35 -24.04
N MET A 114 11.57 -6.73 -24.48
CA MET A 114 10.37 -6.51 -23.64
C MET A 114 9.82 -7.81 -23.03
N ILE A 115 10.03 -8.94 -23.71
CA ILE A 115 9.62 -10.25 -23.23
C ILE A 115 10.40 -10.69 -21.99
N ASP A 116 11.65 -10.23 -21.82
CA ASP A 116 12.50 -10.55 -20.65
C ASP A 116 12.01 -9.87 -19.38
N PHE A 117 11.22 -8.81 -19.52
CA PHE A 117 10.51 -8.14 -18.45
C PHE A 117 9.11 -8.72 -18.25
N ALA A 118 8.36 -8.96 -19.31
CA ALA A 118 6.97 -9.41 -19.24
C ALA A 118 6.83 -10.85 -18.70
N LEU A 119 7.75 -11.77 -19.08
CA LEU A 119 7.69 -13.17 -18.65
C LEU A 119 7.86 -13.36 -17.13
N PRO A 120 8.81 -12.71 -16.43
CA PRO A 120 8.89 -12.78 -14.98
C PRO A 120 7.64 -12.26 -14.26
N ILE A 121 7.04 -11.19 -14.75
CA ILE A 121 5.80 -10.66 -14.18
C ILE A 121 4.65 -11.64 -14.36
N ALA A 122 4.50 -12.20 -15.56
CA ALA A 122 3.49 -13.22 -15.82
C ALA A 122 3.72 -14.48 -14.96
N CYS A 123 4.99 -14.90 -14.81
CA CYS A 123 5.36 -16.00 -13.91
C CYS A 123 5.00 -15.70 -12.46
N LEU A 124 5.28 -14.48 -11.97
CA LEU A 124 4.94 -14.06 -10.60
C LEU A 124 3.42 -14.14 -10.36
N ILE A 125 2.63 -13.58 -11.27
CA ILE A 125 1.17 -13.60 -11.14
C ILE A 125 0.65 -15.05 -11.17
N LEU A 126 1.10 -15.84 -12.13
CA LEU A 126 0.64 -17.21 -12.30
C LEU A 126 1.06 -18.10 -11.12
N SER A 127 2.31 -18.05 -10.70
CA SER A 127 2.81 -18.83 -9.57
C SER A 127 2.14 -18.45 -8.25
N THR A 128 1.87 -17.14 -8.02
CA THR A 128 1.14 -16.69 -6.85
C THR A 128 -0.28 -17.26 -6.83
N ILE A 129 -1.00 -17.25 -7.96
CA ILE A 129 -2.35 -17.83 -8.06
C ILE A 129 -2.31 -19.34 -7.85
N LEU A 130 -1.37 -20.05 -8.47
CA LEU A 130 -1.23 -21.50 -8.33
C LEU A 130 -0.80 -21.95 -6.92
N CYS A 131 -0.21 -21.06 -6.14
CA CYS A 131 0.18 -21.30 -4.74
C CYS A 131 -0.85 -20.76 -3.74
N ASP A 132 -2.13 -20.80 -4.05
CA ASP A 132 -3.22 -20.34 -3.16
C ASP A 132 -3.09 -18.87 -2.72
N VAL A 133 -2.66 -18.00 -3.64
CA VAL A 133 -2.39 -16.56 -3.41
C VAL A 133 -1.26 -16.34 -2.39
N ASP A 134 -0.34 -17.30 -2.28
CA ASP A 134 0.86 -17.15 -1.45
C ASP A 134 1.95 -16.40 -2.26
N MET A 135 2.05 -15.10 -2.03
CA MET A 135 3.03 -14.23 -2.71
C MET A 135 4.47 -14.65 -2.42
N GLN A 136 4.77 -15.14 -1.21
CA GLN A 136 6.13 -15.53 -0.84
C GLN A 136 6.61 -16.72 -1.68
N LYS A 137 5.76 -17.74 -1.85
CA LYS A 137 6.05 -18.87 -2.76
C LYS A 137 6.16 -18.40 -4.21
N GLY A 138 5.23 -17.53 -4.63
CA GLY A 138 5.25 -16.93 -5.96
C GLY A 138 6.56 -16.25 -6.29
N VAL A 139 7.08 -15.43 -5.39
CA VAL A 139 8.37 -14.72 -5.56
C VAL A 139 9.54 -15.71 -5.65
N ILE A 140 9.61 -16.73 -4.79
CA ILE A 140 10.69 -17.73 -4.81
C ILE A 140 10.70 -18.49 -6.14
N ILE A 141 9.54 -18.93 -6.63
CA ILE A 141 9.41 -19.61 -7.92
C ILE A 141 9.84 -18.67 -9.05
N THR A 142 9.41 -17.41 -9.00
CA THR A 142 9.75 -16.41 -10.03
C THR A 142 11.25 -16.11 -10.05
N LEU A 143 11.91 -16.01 -8.89
CA LEU A 143 13.36 -15.82 -8.83
C LEU A 143 14.11 -17.00 -9.46
N GLY A 144 13.68 -18.22 -9.18
CA GLY A 144 14.23 -19.41 -9.85
C GLY A 144 14.00 -19.40 -11.37
N PHE A 145 12.80 -19.01 -11.80
CA PHE A 145 12.47 -18.83 -13.22
C PHE A 145 13.33 -17.74 -13.88
N MET A 146 13.51 -16.59 -13.24
CA MET A 146 14.36 -15.50 -13.74
C MET A 146 15.82 -15.95 -13.88
N PHE A 147 16.34 -16.67 -12.90
CA PHE A 147 17.68 -17.25 -12.97
C PHE A 147 17.85 -18.12 -14.23
N VAL A 148 16.96 -19.09 -14.42
CA VAL A 148 17.02 -19.97 -15.59
C VAL A 148 16.85 -19.18 -16.90
N LEU A 149 15.87 -18.27 -16.95
CA LEU A 149 15.59 -17.47 -18.15
C LEU A 149 16.78 -16.59 -18.55
N TYR A 150 17.36 -15.84 -17.59
CA TYR A 150 18.38 -14.85 -17.91
C TYR A 150 19.74 -15.48 -18.19
N VAL A 151 20.10 -16.53 -17.43
CA VAL A 151 21.37 -17.24 -17.65
C VAL A 151 21.32 -18.06 -18.95
N SER A 152 20.22 -18.78 -19.22
CA SER A 152 20.09 -19.58 -20.46
C SER A 152 20.06 -18.73 -21.74
N ARG A 153 19.56 -17.49 -21.64
CA ARG A 153 19.56 -16.54 -22.75
C ARG A 153 20.82 -15.70 -22.86
N GLY A 154 21.78 -15.91 -21.96
CA GLY A 154 23.04 -15.16 -21.95
C GLY A 154 22.85 -13.66 -21.68
N LEU A 155 21.78 -13.25 -20.99
CA LEU A 155 21.55 -11.87 -20.60
C LEU A 155 22.49 -11.44 -19.50
N ILE A 156 22.72 -12.32 -18.53
CA ILE A 156 23.67 -12.16 -17.42
C ILE A 156 24.32 -13.48 -17.07
N SER A 157 25.50 -13.46 -16.45
CA SER A 157 26.12 -14.65 -15.92
C SER A 157 25.46 -15.11 -14.61
N ALA A 158 25.66 -16.37 -14.24
CA ALA A 158 25.16 -16.89 -12.95
C ALA A 158 25.76 -16.15 -11.74
N SER A 159 27.03 -15.75 -11.84
CA SER A 159 27.69 -14.93 -10.81
C SER A 159 27.04 -13.54 -10.69
N ASP A 160 26.84 -12.87 -11.83
CA ASP A 160 26.26 -11.54 -11.85
C ASP A 160 24.80 -11.56 -11.34
N PHE A 161 24.05 -12.65 -11.63
CA PHE A 161 22.71 -12.83 -11.07
C PHE A 161 22.74 -12.91 -9.55
N ALA A 162 23.66 -13.68 -8.99
CA ALA A 162 23.82 -13.80 -7.54
C ALA A 162 24.23 -12.46 -6.90
N ASP A 163 25.13 -11.74 -7.54
CA ASP A 163 25.56 -10.41 -7.11
C ASP A 163 24.41 -9.39 -7.16
N CYS A 164 23.58 -9.41 -8.21
CA CYS A 164 22.34 -8.62 -8.29
C CYS A 164 21.36 -8.94 -7.18
N CYS A 165 21.19 -10.22 -6.81
CA CYS A 165 20.33 -10.60 -5.69
C CYS A 165 20.85 -10.05 -4.37
N VAL A 166 22.16 -10.17 -4.11
CA VAL A 166 22.79 -9.63 -2.89
C VAL A 166 22.67 -8.11 -2.83
N GLU A 167 22.89 -7.43 -3.94
CA GLU A 167 22.76 -5.99 -4.03
C GLU A 167 21.31 -5.53 -3.85
N GLY A 168 20.35 -6.25 -4.43
CA GLY A 168 18.93 -6.02 -4.20
C GLY A 168 18.55 -6.11 -2.73
N ILE A 169 19.06 -7.12 -2.01
CA ILE A 169 18.84 -7.26 -0.55
C ILE A 169 19.46 -6.06 0.20
N LYS A 170 20.69 -5.65 -0.15
CA LYS A 170 21.34 -4.50 0.48
C LYS A 170 20.56 -3.20 0.26
N ASN A 171 20.04 -3.00 -0.94
CA ASN A 171 19.25 -1.81 -1.28
C ASN A 171 17.92 -1.75 -0.54
N MET A 172 17.35 -2.92 -0.19
CA MET A 172 16.12 -3.01 0.61
C MET A 172 16.36 -2.91 2.12
N LEU A 173 17.62 -2.87 2.58
CA LEU A 173 17.92 -2.87 4.02
C LEU A 173 17.33 -1.64 4.74
N LEU A 174 17.52 -0.44 4.19
CA LEU A 174 16.98 0.79 4.79
C LEU A 174 15.44 0.80 4.81
N PRO A 175 14.74 0.51 3.70
CA PRO A 175 13.28 0.34 3.74
C PRO A 175 12.81 -0.69 4.77
N LEU A 176 13.48 -1.84 4.88
CA LEU A 176 13.13 -2.87 5.87
C LEU A 176 13.31 -2.38 7.31
N ILE A 177 14.38 -1.65 7.60
CA ILE A 177 14.59 -1.04 8.93
C ILE A 177 13.46 -0.04 9.23
N MET A 178 13.11 0.83 8.29
CA MET A 178 12.00 1.78 8.44
C MET A 178 10.68 1.06 8.72
N MET A 179 10.38 -0.01 7.97
CA MET A 179 9.18 -0.83 8.21
C MET A 179 9.18 -1.48 9.59
N VAL A 180 10.30 -2.05 10.03
CA VAL A 180 10.42 -2.64 11.39
C VAL A 180 10.16 -1.58 12.47
N LEU A 181 10.73 -0.38 12.33
CA LEU A 181 10.48 0.72 13.26
C LEU A 181 9.02 1.17 13.25
N ALA A 182 8.38 1.25 12.07
CA ALA A 182 6.96 1.57 11.94
C ALA A 182 6.08 0.49 12.62
N PHE A 183 6.39 -0.80 12.45
CA PHE A 183 5.67 -1.87 13.15
C PHE A 183 5.88 -1.84 14.67
N LEU A 184 7.09 -1.52 15.14
CA LEU A 184 7.35 -1.32 16.57
C LEU A 184 6.55 -0.14 17.14
N PHE A 185 6.47 0.96 16.41
CA PHE A 185 5.63 2.11 16.78
C PHE A 185 4.16 1.73 16.86
N SER A 186 3.66 1.02 15.85
CA SER A 186 2.29 0.49 15.85
C SER A 186 2.04 -0.45 17.02
N TYR A 187 2.96 -1.39 17.28
CA TYR A 187 2.86 -2.29 18.43
C TYR A 187 2.79 -1.52 19.76
N ALA A 188 3.63 -0.50 19.93
CA ALA A 188 3.60 0.37 21.11
C ALA A 188 2.26 1.12 21.23
N SER A 189 1.75 1.69 20.13
CA SER A 189 0.45 2.37 20.07
C SER A 189 -0.69 1.44 20.47
N ASN A 190 -0.66 0.19 20.01
CA ASN A 190 -1.64 -0.84 20.37
C ASN A 190 -1.53 -1.22 21.86
N ARG A 191 -0.31 -1.33 22.42
CA ARG A 191 -0.11 -1.65 23.84
C ARG A 191 -0.65 -0.58 24.78
N ILE A 192 -0.57 0.69 24.42
CA ILE A 192 -1.19 1.80 25.17
C ILE A 192 -2.68 1.98 24.85
N GLN A 193 -3.25 1.11 24.03
CA GLN A 193 -4.66 1.14 23.61
C GLN A 193 -5.06 2.46 22.94
N PHE A 194 -4.14 3.09 22.19
CA PHE A 194 -4.35 4.41 21.57
C PHE A 194 -5.61 4.46 20.72
N THR A 195 -5.74 3.55 19.75
CA THR A 195 -6.92 3.47 18.86
C THR A 195 -8.21 3.23 19.64
N LYS A 196 -8.17 2.33 20.63
CA LYS A 196 -9.33 2.04 21.46
C LYS A 196 -9.76 3.27 22.27
N THR A 197 -8.82 3.97 22.89
CA THR A 197 -9.09 5.21 23.66
C THR A 197 -9.77 6.26 22.79
N ILE A 198 -9.30 6.45 21.55
CA ILE A 198 -9.93 7.39 20.60
C ILE A 198 -11.37 6.96 20.32
N ILE A 199 -11.59 5.69 19.99
CA ILE A 199 -12.94 5.19 19.69
C ILE A 199 -13.85 5.38 20.92
N ASP A 200 -13.45 4.93 22.09
CA ASP A 200 -14.24 5.04 23.34
C ASP A 200 -14.58 6.50 23.71
N THR A 201 -13.69 7.44 23.37
CA THR A 201 -13.89 8.87 23.65
C THR A 201 -14.90 9.50 22.69
N VAL A 202 -14.85 9.17 21.42
CA VAL A 202 -15.67 9.83 20.38
C VAL A 202 -17.04 9.15 20.23
N PHE A 203 -17.12 7.90 20.58
CA PHE A 203 -18.28 7.06 20.34
C PHE A 203 -19.60 7.52 20.95
N PRO A 204 -19.64 7.98 22.23
CA PRO A 204 -20.86 8.48 22.82
C PRO A 204 -21.54 9.59 22.03
N PHE A 205 -20.75 10.39 21.28
CA PHE A 205 -21.29 11.47 20.44
C PHE A 205 -22.00 10.95 19.19
N MET A 206 -21.66 9.73 18.72
CA MET A 206 -22.23 9.14 17.49
C MET A 206 -23.60 8.49 17.72
N GLN A 207 -23.95 8.11 18.95
CA GLN A 207 -25.20 7.38 19.26
C GLN A 207 -26.45 8.15 18.81
N ASN A 208 -26.39 9.46 18.77
CA ASN A 208 -27.52 10.31 18.38
C ASN A 208 -27.68 10.51 16.87
N ILE A 209 -26.69 10.09 16.06
CA ILE A 209 -26.65 10.35 14.62
C ILE A 209 -26.16 9.11 13.85
N PRO A 210 -26.91 8.00 13.90
CA PRO A 210 -26.46 6.72 13.32
C PRO A 210 -26.18 6.77 11.80
N GLN A 211 -26.86 7.67 11.07
CA GLN A 211 -26.64 7.84 9.63
C GLN A 211 -25.27 8.43 9.29
N LEU A 212 -24.70 9.24 10.17
CA LEU A 212 -23.38 9.85 9.98
C LEU A 212 -22.23 9.00 10.55
N MET A 213 -22.54 7.89 11.20
CA MET A 213 -21.54 7.01 11.79
C MET A 213 -20.42 6.59 10.81
N PRO A 214 -20.70 6.17 9.56
CA PRO A 214 -19.65 5.81 8.61
C PRO A 214 -18.69 6.97 8.32
N LEU A 215 -19.20 8.20 8.24
CA LEU A 215 -18.40 9.40 8.02
C LEU A 215 -17.46 9.68 9.20
N PHE A 216 -17.99 9.63 10.42
CA PHE A 216 -17.16 9.81 11.62
C PHE A 216 -16.10 8.71 11.77
N ILE A 217 -16.47 7.45 11.51
CA ILE A 217 -15.51 6.34 11.48
C ILE A 217 -14.39 6.64 10.49
N PHE A 218 -14.73 7.04 9.27
CA PHE A 218 -13.73 7.35 8.25
C PHE A 218 -12.77 8.46 8.71
N ILE A 219 -13.28 9.57 9.20
CA ILE A 219 -12.44 10.72 9.61
C ILE A 219 -11.56 10.34 10.81
N ILE A 220 -12.14 9.77 11.85
CA ILE A 220 -11.41 9.49 13.09
C ILE A 220 -10.37 8.40 12.89
N LEU A 221 -10.77 7.30 12.27
CA LEU A 221 -9.85 6.20 12.01
C LEU A 221 -8.84 6.54 10.93
N GLY A 222 -9.19 7.38 9.96
CA GLY A 222 -8.25 7.89 8.96
C GLY A 222 -7.14 8.74 9.58
N ILE A 223 -7.49 9.66 10.50
CA ILE A 223 -6.50 10.43 11.26
C ILE A 223 -5.67 9.50 12.17
N THR A 224 -6.33 8.55 12.83
CA THR A 224 -5.64 7.56 13.67
C THR A 224 -4.64 6.75 12.86
N GLU A 225 -5.03 6.29 11.69
CA GLU A 225 -4.17 5.54 10.79
C GLU A 225 -3.02 6.38 10.22
N PHE A 226 -3.27 7.62 9.88
CA PHE A 226 -2.21 8.56 9.51
C PHE A 226 -1.13 8.69 10.60
N ILE A 227 -1.55 8.64 11.88
CA ILE A 227 -0.64 8.71 13.04
C ILE A 227 0.03 7.36 13.31
N THR A 228 -0.65 6.22 13.10
CA THR A 228 -0.13 4.88 13.44
C THR A 228 0.60 4.21 12.29
N GLY A 229 0.26 4.53 11.07
CA GLY A 229 0.94 4.10 9.84
C GLY A 229 0.75 2.63 9.47
N THR A 230 -0.20 1.89 10.07
CA THR A 230 -0.40 0.46 9.77
C THR A 230 -1.86 0.02 9.78
N ASN A 231 -2.38 -0.30 8.61
CA ASN A 231 -3.75 -0.75 8.40
C ASN A 231 -4.11 -2.02 9.18
N TRP A 232 -3.16 -2.95 9.27
CA TRP A 232 -3.38 -4.24 9.90
C TRP A 232 -3.81 -4.09 11.36
N GLY A 233 -3.10 -3.25 12.12
CA GLY A 233 -3.41 -2.94 13.51
C GLY A 233 -4.76 -2.24 13.66
N LEU A 234 -5.05 -1.29 12.79
CA LEU A 234 -6.31 -0.56 12.79
C LEU A 234 -7.50 -1.50 12.59
N TYR A 235 -7.46 -2.38 11.58
CA TYR A 235 -8.57 -3.29 11.28
C TYR A 235 -8.83 -4.29 12.41
N ILE A 236 -7.75 -4.84 13.02
CA ILE A 236 -7.86 -5.78 14.15
C ILE A 236 -8.57 -5.13 15.34
N ILE A 237 -8.34 -3.85 15.60
CA ILE A 237 -8.89 -3.15 16.76
C ILE A 237 -10.26 -2.54 16.45
N ALA A 238 -10.40 -1.91 15.29
CA ALA A 238 -11.59 -1.15 14.97
C ALA A 238 -12.79 -2.04 14.61
N LEU A 239 -12.60 -3.11 13.82
CA LEU A 239 -13.73 -3.95 13.39
C LEU A 239 -14.47 -4.63 14.54
N PRO A 240 -13.82 -5.22 15.57
CA PRO A 240 -14.51 -5.80 16.72
C PRO A 240 -15.34 -4.81 17.52
N ILE A 241 -15.03 -3.52 17.44
CA ILE A 241 -15.76 -2.46 18.14
C ILE A 241 -16.86 -1.88 17.25
N VAL A 242 -16.52 -1.55 16.02
CA VAL A 242 -17.43 -0.88 15.07
C VAL A 242 -18.61 -1.79 14.66
N ILE A 243 -18.36 -3.09 14.46
CA ILE A 243 -19.40 -4.03 14.03
C ILE A 243 -20.55 -4.12 15.03
N PRO A 244 -20.33 -4.57 16.30
CA PRO A 244 -21.42 -4.69 17.26
C PRO A 244 -22.09 -3.36 17.56
N LEU A 245 -21.36 -2.30 17.49
CA LEU A 245 -21.84 -0.99 17.81
C LEU A 245 -22.70 -0.39 16.69
N SER A 246 -22.31 -0.54 15.43
CA SER A 246 -23.18 -0.14 14.31
C SER A 246 -24.53 -0.86 14.38
N ALA A 247 -24.53 -2.15 14.76
CA ALA A 247 -25.74 -2.91 14.97
C ALA A 247 -26.58 -2.37 16.17
N ALA A 248 -25.92 -2.05 17.28
CA ALA A 248 -26.59 -1.59 18.50
C ALA A 248 -27.31 -0.22 18.32
N ILE A 249 -26.74 0.69 17.53
CA ILE A 249 -27.35 2.01 17.27
C ILE A 249 -28.17 2.07 15.99
N GLY A 250 -28.34 0.96 15.27
CA GLY A 250 -29.13 0.91 14.03
C GLY A 250 -28.45 1.58 12.82
N ALA A 251 -27.12 1.72 12.85
CA ALA A 251 -26.36 2.19 11.69
C ALA A 251 -26.16 1.08 10.66
N ASN A 252 -25.89 1.46 9.41
CA ASN A 252 -25.61 0.46 8.37
C ASN A 252 -24.22 -0.16 8.56
N THR A 253 -24.19 -1.39 9.09
CA THR A 253 -22.96 -2.13 9.41
C THR A 253 -22.05 -2.31 8.19
N LEU A 254 -22.60 -2.55 7.00
CA LEU A 254 -21.81 -2.68 5.77
C LEU A 254 -21.06 -1.38 5.43
N LEU A 255 -21.74 -0.24 5.53
CA LEU A 255 -21.12 1.08 5.32
C LEU A 255 -20.09 1.38 6.39
N CYS A 256 -20.34 1.03 7.65
CA CYS A 256 -19.38 1.21 8.74
C CYS A 256 -18.11 0.36 8.53
N ILE A 257 -18.25 -0.90 8.13
CA ILE A 257 -17.09 -1.75 7.77
C ILE A 257 -16.33 -1.14 6.59
N SER A 258 -17.03 -0.71 5.55
CA SER A 258 -16.41 -0.08 4.39
C SER A 258 -15.68 1.22 4.77
N ALA A 259 -16.22 1.99 5.71
CA ALA A 259 -15.59 3.19 6.23
C ALA A 259 -14.29 2.87 7.02
N VAL A 260 -14.27 1.77 7.80
CA VAL A 260 -13.03 1.29 8.47
C VAL A 260 -11.97 0.93 7.43
N LEU A 261 -12.33 0.14 6.41
CA LEU A 261 -11.41 -0.24 5.35
C LEU A 261 -10.90 0.98 4.57
N SER A 262 -11.79 1.88 4.23
CA SER A 262 -11.45 3.14 3.55
C SER A 262 -10.53 4.04 4.37
N ALA A 263 -10.78 4.13 5.68
CA ALA A 263 -9.98 4.93 6.62
C ALA A 263 -8.55 4.40 6.72
N GLY A 264 -8.38 3.08 6.76
CA GLY A 264 -7.08 2.45 6.75
C GLY A 264 -6.30 2.77 5.47
N VAL A 265 -6.96 2.63 4.31
CA VAL A 265 -6.33 2.99 3.03
C VAL A 265 -5.97 4.47 2.97
N PHE A 266 -6.88 5.36 3.38
CA PHE A 266 -6.64 6.80 3.42
C PHE A 266 -5.42 7.15 4.28
N GLY A 267 -5.45 6.71 5.55
CA GLY A 267 -4.39 7.06 6.49
C GLY A 267 -3.03 6.50 6.08
N SER A 268 -2.98 5.25 5.64
CA SER A 268 -1.77 4.62 5.13
C SER A 268 -1.23 5.31 3.87
N HIS A 269 -2.10 5.62 2.91
CA HIS A 269 -1.72 6.25 1.66
C HIS A 269 -1.11 7.66 1.86
N ILE A 270 -1.56 8.44 2.84
CA ILE A 270 -1.01 9.78 3.10
C ILE A 270 0.06 9.79 4.22
N CYS A 271 0.29 8.67 4.91
CA CYS A 271 1.26 8.58 5.99
C CYS A 271 2.69 8.50 5.43
N PHE A 272 3.62 9.25 6.04
CA PHE A 272 5.02 9.30 5.61
C PHE A 272 5.81 8.02 5.89
N TYR A 273 5.35 7.17 6.80
CA TYR A 273 6.05 5.97 7.27
C TYR A 273 5.19 4.71 7.20
N SER A 274 4.14 4.73 6.39
CA SER A 274 3.41 3.51 6.06
C SER A 274 4.26 2.58 5.18
N ASP A 275 3.97 1.30 5.23
CA ASP A 275 4.63 0.30 4.40
C ASP A 275 4.48 0.61 2.90
N ALA A 276 3.31 1.03 2.46
CA ALA A 276 3.05 1.40 1.07
C ALA A 276 3.93 2.58 0.62
N THR A 277 3.97 3.67 1.41
CA THR A 277 4.76 4.88 1.10
C THR A 277 6.26 4.59 1.13
N ILE A 278 6.75 3.81 2.11
CA ILE A 278 8.17 3.44 2.21
C ILE A 278 8.59 2.59 1.01
N ILE A 279 7.81 1.57 0.65
CA ILE A 279 8.15 0.68 -0.46
C ILE A 279 8.07 1.44 -1.79
N SER A 280 7.03 2.22 -2.02
CA SER A 280 6.84 2.98 -3.26
C SER A 280 7.93 4.03 -3.47
N SER A 281 8.28 4.79 -2.42
CA SER A 281 9.36 5.78 -2.49
C SER A 281 10.71 5.11 -2.76
N SER A 282 11.01 4.02 -2.06
CA SER A 282 12.25 3.26 -2.24
C SER A 282 12.34 2.66 -3.64
N ALA A 283 11.26 2.04 -4.13
CA ALA A 283 11.22 1.45 -5.48
C ALA A 283 11.41 2.48 -6.60
N CYS A 284 10.99 3.71 -6.37
CA CYS A 284 11.15 4.81 -7.33
C CYS A 284 12.42 5.64 -7.12
N GLY A 285 13.25 5.32 -6.11
CA GLY A 285 14.44 6.11 -5.78
C GLY A 285 14.11 7.55 -5.38
N CYS A 286 13.00 7.76 -4.67
CA CYS A 286 12.53 9.04 -4.21
C CYS A 286 12.66 9.12 -2.69
N ASP A 287 13.05 10.30 -2.18
CA ASP A 287 13.03 10.54 -0.74
C ASP A 287 11.61 10.34 -0.18
N ASN A 288 11.51 9.55 0.88
CA ASN A 288 10.22 9.14 1.45
C ASN A 288 9.39 10.33 1.97
N PHE A 289 10.06 11.29 2.62
CA PHE A 289 9.38 12.46 3.17
C PHE A 289 8.92 13.42 2.07
N GLU A 290 9.75 13.64 1.05
CA GLU A 290 9.38 14.44 -0.12
C GLU A 290 8.25 13.79 -0.92
N HIS A 291 8.25 12.46 -1.02
CA HIS A 291 7.13 11.73 -1.61
C HIS A 291 5.83 11.97 -0.84
N GLY A 292 5.82 11.71 0.46
CA GLY A 292 4.64 11.93 1.31
C GLY A 292 4.10 13.36 1.23
N LEU A 293 4.98 14.36 1.30
CA LEU A 293 4.59 15.79 1.15
C LEU A 293 4.01 16.11 -0.23
N SER A 294 4.51 15.47 -1.29
CA SER A 294 3.99 15.69 -2.65
C SER A 294 2.65 15.00 -2.90
N GLN A 295 2.38 13.92 -2.20
CA GLN A 295 1.16 13.10 -2.27
C GLN A 295 0.01 13.68 -1.45
N MET A 296 0.31 14.28 -0.30
CA MET A 296 -0.67 14.77 0.67
C MET A 296 -1.81 15.62 0.06
N PRO A 297 -1.57 16.60 -0.85
CA PRO A 297 -2.64 17.39 -1.44
C PRO A 297 -3.66 16.59 -2.27
N TYR A 298 -3.32 15.38 -2.66
CA TYR A 298 -4.19 14.50 -3.46
C TYR A 298 -4.91 13.46 -2.57
N GLY A 299 -4.45 13.27 -1.34
CA GLY A 299 -5.09 12.41 -0.37
C GLY A 299 -6.25 13.08 0.37
N PHE A 300 -6.19 14.40 0.51
CA PHE A 300 -7.24 15.24 1.11
C PHE A 300 -8.19 15.82 0.07
#